data_425b90e0f9f7135cb07c97274bc8d52b
#
_entry.id   425b90e0f9f7135cb07c97274bc8d52b
#
_cell.length_a   1.000
_cell.length_b   1.000
_cell.length_c   1.000
_cell.angle_alpha   90.00
_cell.angle_beta   90.00
_cell.angle_gamma   90.00
#
_symmetry.space_group_name_H-M   'P 1'
#
loop_
_entity.id
_entity.type
_entity.pdbx_description
1 polymer ?
#
loop_
_entity_poly.entity_id
_entity_poly.type
_entity_poly.pdbx_seq_one_letter_code
_entity_poly.pdbx_strand_id
1 'polypeptide(L)'
;MSQLLPSALTEAIDEIGRLPGVGARTAERYAYFLLRADKHLSEKLASAITKLHSGVKSCPITFALIDSSEEVSSLYSDPSRDKKTIAVVEEPLDIIALERTGQFHGTYHVLGGAISPIDGIGPEQLHIPELIDRIKKDEVEEIIIATNASVEGESTAIFLQKHIIDDGIKIKITRLARGIPVGVDLEYASQITLTHALDGRRAF
;
A
#
# COMPACT_ATOMS: atom_id res chain seq x y z
N MET A 1 33.01 3.09 29.40
CA MET A 1 33.42 4.23 28.56
C MET A 1 32.55 5.42 28.98
N SER A 2 33.19 6.56 29.33
CA SER A 2 32.44 7.79 29.65
C SER A 2 31.56 8.15 28.47
N GLN A 3 30.27 8.34 28.70
CA GLN A 3 29.36 8.83 27.67
C GLN A 3 29.87 10.22 27.20
N LEU A 4 30.35 10.29 25.98
CA LEU A 4 30.83 11.54 25.37
C LEU A 4 29.68 12.54 25.11
N LEU A 5 28.45 12.04 25.03
CA LEU A 5 27.24 12.82 24.80
C LEU A 5 26.29 12.75 26.02
N PRO A 6 25.50 13.79 26.26
CA PRO A 6 24.44 13.75 27.26
C PRO A 6 23.44 12.61 26.96
N SER A 7 22.92 11.97 28.01
CA SER A 7 22.02 10.82 27.90
C SER A 7 20.78 11.11 27.03
N ALA A 8 20.15 12.26 27.21
CA ALA A 8 18.97 12.66 26.43
C ALA A 8 19.25 12.79 24.92
N LEU A 9 20.48 13.22 24.55
CA LEU A 9 20.86 13.31 23.16
C LEU A 9 21.14 11.90 22.59
N THR A 10 21.78 11.02 23.36
CA THR A 10 22.01 9.62 22.97
C THR A 10 20.68 8.90 22.76
N GLU A 11 19.75 9.02 23.70
CA GLU A 11 18.41 8.44 23.58
C GLU A 11 17.68 8.88 22.31
N ALA A 12 17.70 10.19 22.01
CA ALA A 12 17.09 10.73 20.79
C ALA A 12 17.76 10.16 19.51
N ILE A 13 19.09 10.00 19.50
CA ILE A 13 19.83 9.42 18.39
C ILE A 13 19.41 7.96 18.21
N ASP A 14 19.35 7.18 19.29
CA ASP A 14 19.01 5.78 19.28
C ASP A 14 17.58 5.55 18.76
N GLU A 15 16.60 6.32 19.25
CA GLU A 15 15.20 6.20 18.80
C GLU A 15 15.01 6.62 17.33
N ILE A 16 15.64 7.71 16.90
CA ILE A 16 15.61 8.13 15.49
C ILE A 16 16.31 7.10 14.60
N GLY A 17 17.38 6.47 15.09
CA GLY A 17 18.14 5.44 14.38
C GLY A 17 17.37 4.13 14.16
N ARG A 18 16.26 3.90 14.86
CA ARG A 18 15.36 2.76 14.65
C ARG A 18 14.45 2.91 13.43
N LEU A 19 14.34 4.12 12.90
CA LEU A 19 13.51 4.35 11.73
C LEU A 19 14.11 3.70 10.48
N PRO A 20 13.32 3.00 9.65
CA PRO A 20 13.81 2.38 8.43
C PRO A 20 14.52 3.39 7.52
N GLY A 21 15.69 3.01 7.02
CA GLY A 21 16.50 3.88 6.15
C GLY A 21 17.30 4.97 6.88
N VAL A 22 17.19 5.07 8.21
CA VAL A 22 17.95 6.04 9.00
C VAL A 22 19.22 5.38 9.58
N GLY A 23 20.37 5.69 9.00
CA GLY A 23 21.66 5.27 9.54
C GLY A 23 22.13 6.16 10.68
N ALA A 24 23.14 5.68 11.45
CA ALA A 24 23.68 6.37 12.64
C ALA A 24 24.01 7.85 12.41
N ARG A 25 24.73 8.19 11.33
CA ARG A 25 25.07 9.58 10.99
C ARG A 25 23.84 10.46 10.70
N THR A 26 22.79 9.88 10.11
CA THR A 26 21.55 10.62 9.84
C THR A 26 20.78 10.85 11.14
N ALA A 27 20.73 9.85 12.03
CA ALA A 27 20.12 9.96 13.35
C ALA A 27 20.80 11.06 14.20
N GLU A 28 22.14 11.06 14.27
CA GLU A 28 22.92 12.10 14.94
C GLU A 28 22.59 13.49 14.41
N ARG A 29 22.55 13.65 13.08
CA ARG A 29 22.24 14.93 12.43
C ARG A 29 20.84 15.41 12.74
N TYR A 30 19.85 14.52 12.77
CA TYR A 30 18.46 14.87 13.09
C TYR A 30 18.30 15.22 14.57
N ALA A 31 18.86 14.44 15.48
CA ALA A 31 18.84 14.73 16.91
C ALA A 31 19.50 16.09 17.22
N TYR A 32 20.66 16.36 16.61
CA TYR A 32 21.36 17.63 16.79
C TYR A 32 20.60 18.81 16.17
N PHE A 33 19.94 18.61 15.04
CA PHE A 33 19.04 19.62 14.45
C PHE A 33 17.88 19.96 15.37
N LEU A 34 17.20 18.94 15.92
CA LEU A 34 16.08 19.13 16.86
C LEU A 34 16.54 19.82 18.15
N LEU A 35 17.73 19.50 18.66
CA LEU A 35 18.31 20.15 19.84
C LEU A 35 18.53 21.67 19.64
N ARG A 36 18.88 22.07 18.41
CA ARG A 36 19.14 23.51 18.07
C ARG A 36 17.91 24.25 17.59
N ALA A 37 16.87 23.51 17.17
CA ALA A 37 15.62 24.10 16.73
C ALA A 37 14.82 24.68 17.90
N ASP A 38 13.78 25.45 17.58
CA ASP A 38 12.81 25.89 18.57
C ASP A 38 12.13 24.67 19.22
N LYS A 39 11.98 24.70 20.55
CA LYS A 39 11.35 23.65 21.34
C LYS A 39 9.98 23.26 20.79
N HIS A 40 9.22 24.22 20.30
CA HIS A 40 7.89 24.00 19.72
C HIS A 40 7.92 23.04 18.51
N LEU A 41 9.00 23.04 17.72
CA LEU A 41 9.16 22.08 16.61
C LEU A 41 9.19 20.64 17.13
N SER A 42 10.00 20.38 18.16
CA SER A 42 10.10 19.05 18.77
C SER A 42 8.80 18.60 19.41
N GLU A 43 8.12 19.49 20.12
CA GLU A 43 6.81 19.21 20.73
C GLU A 43 5.73 18.89 19.68
N LYS A 44 5.70 19.66 18.60
CA LYS A 44 4.77 19.45 17.49
C LYS A 44 5.02 18.11 16.78
N LEU A 45 6.28 17.77 16.53
CA LEU A 45 6.67 16.50 15.93
C LEU A 45 6.28 15.32 16.83
N ALA A 46 6.61 15.36 18.10
CA ALA A 46 6.25 14.33 19.08
C ALA A 46 4.72 14.14 19.17
N SER A 47 3.97 15.25 19.21
CA SER A 47 2.51 15.23 19.21
C SER A 47 1.95 14.58 17.93
N ALA A 48 2.51 14.90 16.76
CA ALA A 48 2.07 14.34 15.48
C ALA A 48 2.31 12.82 15.42
N ILE A 49 3.49 12.36 15.86
CA ILE A 49 3.83 10.93 15.92
C ILE A 49 2.88 10.20 16.87
N THR A 50 2.64 10.71 18.06
CA THR A 50 1.75 10.10 19.04
C THR A 50 0.31 10.00 18.52
N LYS A 51 -0.15 11.01 17.76
CA LYS A 51 -1.49 11.02 17.17
C LYS A 51 -1.70 10.00 16.05
N LEU A 52 -0.64 9.46 15.42
CA LEU A 52 -0.79 8.45 14.37
C LEU A 52 -1.61 7.25 14.85
N HIS A 53 -1.34 6.74 16.05
CA HIS A 53 -2.02 5.56 16.58
C HIS A 53 -3.47 5.79 17.01
N SER A 54 -3.83 7.03 17.35
CA SER A 54 -5.20 7.37 17.80
C SER A 54 -6.03 8.05 16.72
N GLY A 55 -5.37 8.68 15.75
CA GLY A 55 -6.02 9.48 14.71
C GLY A 55 -6.31 8.70 13.42
N VAL A 56 -5.73 7.51 13.24
CA VAL A 56 -5.89 6.70 12.03
C VAL A 56 -6.42 5.33 12.39
N LYS A 57 -7.36 4.83 11.58
CA LYS A 57 -7.87 3.45 11.66
C LYS A 57 -8.06 2.86 10.27
N SER A 58 -8.23 1.55 10.20
CA SER A 58 -8.61 0.86 8.97
C SER A 58 -10.12 0.99 8.74
N CYS A 59 -10.53 1.25 7.51
CA CYS A 59 -11.93 1.21 7.09
C CYS A 59 -12.48 -0.21 7.20
N PRO A 60 -13.66 -0.43 7.80
CA PRO A 60 -14.19 -1.78 8.00
C PRO A 60 -14.66 -2.47 6.71
N ILE A 61 -14.72 -1.74 5.58
CA ILE A 61 -15.18 -2.27 4.29
C ILE A 61 -14.05 -2.40 3.29
N THR A 62 -13.20 -1.38 3.18
CA THR A 62 -12.18 -1.29 2.14
C THR A 62 -10.77 -1.59 2.66
N PHE A 63 -10.59 -1.60 3.98
CA PHE A 63 -9.32 -1.69 4.69
C PHE A 63 -8.33 -0.57 4.36
N ALA A 64 -8.79 0.48 3.66
CA ALA A 64 -8.03 1.72 3.48
C ALA A 64 -7.86 2.45 4.82
N LEU A 65 -6.79 3.23 4.94
CA LEU A 65 -6.60 4.11 6.11
C LEU A 65 -7.59 5.27 6.06
N ILE A 66 -8.27 5.52 7.16
CA ILE A 66 -9.22 6.62 7.34
C ILE A 66 -8.94 7.34 8.64
N ASP A 67 -9.43 8.57 8.75
CA ASP A 67 -9.44 9.29 10.04
C ASP A 67 -10.26 8.51 11.07
N SER A 68 -9.84 8.51 12.32
CA SER A 68 -10.54 7.77 13.40
C SER A 68 -11.96 8.26 13.63
N SER A 69 -12.30 9.48 13.23
CA SER A 69 -13.65 10.07 13.30
C SER A 69 -14.57 9.62 12.16
N GLU A 70 -14.05 9.10 11.06
CA GLU A 70 -14.84 8.61 9.93
C GLU A 70 -15.32 7.18 10.18
N GLU A 71 -16.53 6.82 9.76
CA GLU A 71 -17.04 5.46 9.87
C GLU A 71 -16.57 4.57 8.71
N VAL A 72 -16.49 5.14 7.51
CA VAL A 72 -16.14 4.43 6.27
C VAL A 72 -15.31 5.36 5.39
N SER A 73 -14.44 4.79 4.56
CA SER A 73 -13.63 5.53 3.59
C SER A 73 -14.50 6.40 2.66
N SER A 74 -14.11 7.65 2.49
CA SER A 74 -14.73 8.56 1.53
C SER A 74 -14.68 8.01 0.10
N LEU A 75 -13.62 7.26 -0.27
CA LEU A 75 -13.49 6.59 -1.55
C LEU A 75 -14.52 5.44 -1.75
N TYR A 76 -15.21 5.02 -0.70
CA TYR A 76 -16.30 4.05 -0.80
C TYR A 76 -17.67 4.70 -0.67
N SER A 77 -17.81 5.73 0.19
CA SER A 77 -19.09 6.39 0.46
C SER A 77 -19.47 7.44 -0.58
N ASP A 78 -18.53 7.94 -1.39
CA ASP A 78 -18.76 8.90 -2.44
C ASP A 78 -19.72 8.32 -3.50
N PRO A 79 -20.90 8.92 -3.71
CA PRO A 79 -21.90 8.44 -4.66
C PRO A 79 -21.47 8.57 -6.14
N SER A 80 -20.44 9.35 -6.42
CA SER A 80 -19.89 9.49 -7.78
C SER A 80 -19.01 8.28 -8.19
N ARG A 81 -18.64 7.41 -7.24
CA ARG A 81 -17.79 6.24 -7.50
C ARG A 81 -18.62 5.00 -7.84
N ASP A 82 -18.11 4.27 -8.83
CA ASP A 82 -18.68 2.99 -9.24
C ASP A 82 -18.30 1.88 -8.25
N LYS A 83 -19.27 1.40 -7.46
CA LYS A 83 -19.08 0.30 -6.50
C LYS A 83 -19.00 -1.07 -7.16
N LYS A 84 -19.38 -1.18 -8.43
CA LYS A 84 -19.31 -2.44 -9.18
C LYS A 84 -17.91 -2.74 -9.71
N THR A 85 -17.00 -1.77 -9.62
CA THR A 85 -15.59 -1.92 -10.00
C THR A 85 -14.68 -1.73 -8.78
N ILE A 86 -13.90 -2.75 -8.45
CA ILE A 86 -12.96 -2.73 -7.32
C ILE A 86 -11.53 -2.85 -7.82
N ALA A 87 -10.65 -1.92 -7.41
CA ALA A 87 -9.20 -2.11 -7.50
C ALA A 87 -8.70 -2.77 -6.19
N VAL A 88 -8.10 -3.94 -6.33
CA VAL A 88 -7.53 -4.71 -5.22
C VAL A 88 -6.04 -4.40 -5.14
N VAL A 89 -5.61 -3.79 -4.04
CA VAL A 89 -4.22 -3.36 -3.78
C VAL A 89 -3.64 -4.09 -2.58
N GLU A 90 -2.32 -4.15 -2.48
CA GLU A 90 -1.63 -4.80 -1.35
C GLU A 90 -1.70 -3.92 -0.11
N GLU A 91 -1.31 -2.65 -0.23
CA GLU A 91 -1.14 -1.74 0.88
C GLU A 91 -2.01 -0.48 0.74
N PRO A 92 -2.40 0.17 1.85
CA PRO A 92 -3.21 1.39 1.78
C PRO A 92 -2.57 2.53 0.98
N LEU A 93 -1.24 2.61 0.95
CA LEU A 93 -0.52 3.65 0.23
C LEU A 93 -0.58 3.48 -1.29
N ASP A 94 -0.85 2.27 -1.79
CA ASP A 94 -1.02 2.00 -3.22
C ASP A 94 -2.23 2.75 -3.80
N ILE A 95 -3.27 2.96 -2.97
CA ILE A 95 -4.44 3.77 -3.33
C ILE A 95 -4.02 5.17 -3.79
N ILE A 96 -3.07 5.78 -3.07
CA ILE A 96 -2.61 7.14 -3.36
C ILE A 96 -1.97 7.21 -4.76
N ALA A 97 -1.23 6.16 -5.14
CA ALA A 97 -0.60 6.09 -6.45
C ALA A 97 -1.65 6.03 -7.58
N LEU A 98 -2.70 5.23 -7.40
CA LEU A 98 -3.80 5.11 -8.37
C LEU A 98 -4.67 6.37 -8.44
N GLU A 99 -5.03 6.95 -7.29
CA GLU A 99 -5.83 8.17 -7.21
C GLU A 99 -5.14 9.38 -7.89
N ARG A 100 -3.82 9.49 -7.78
CA ARG A 100 -3.06 10.55 -8.46
C ARG A 100 -3.18 10.54 -9.97
N THR A 101 -3.57 9.42 -10.58
CA THR A 101 -3.80 9.34 -12.02
C THR A 101 -5.08 10.05 -12.46
N GLY A 102 -6.07 10.18 -11.57
CA GLY A 102 -7.41 10.70 -11.88
C GLY A 102 -8.18 9.85 -12.88
N GLN A 103 -7.76 8.62 -13.17
CA GLN A 103 -8.38 7.76 -14.19
C GLN A 103 -9.26 6.66 -13.61
N PHE A 104 -9.17 6.39 -12.32
CA PHE A 104 -9.94 5.33 -11.68
C PHE A 104 -11.11 5.91 -10.88
N HIS A 105 -12.31 5.49 -11.22
CA HIS A 105 -13.55 5.96 -10.60
C HIS A 105 -14.30 4.86 -9.82
N GLY A 106 -13.71 3.70 -9.68
CA GLY A 106 -14.19 2.60 -8.84
C GLY A 106 -13.87 2.78 -7.37
N THR A 107 -14.02 1.71 -6.62
CA THR A 107 -13.67 1.64 -5.19
C THR A 107 -12.43 0.76 -4.98
N TYR A 108 -11.87 0.79 -3.78
CA TYR A 108 -10.66 0.05 -3.45
C TYR A 108 -10.93 -1.07 -2.44
N HIS A 109 -10.08 -2.09 -2.47
CA HIS A 109 -9.97 -3.08 -1.41
C HIS A 109 -8.48 -3.33 -1.11
N VAL A 110 -8.08 -3.17 0.15
CA VAL A 110 -6.71 -3.36 0.59
C VAL A 110 -6.59 -4.75 1.20
N LEU A 111 -5.64 -5.53 0.69
CA LEU A 111 -5.39 -6.90 1.18
C LEU A 111 -4.67 -6.92 2.53
N GLY A 112 -3.86 -5.88 2.84
CA GLY A 112 -3.00 -5.84 4.02
C GLY A 112 -1.63 -6.50 3.80
N GLY A 113 -1.24 -6.74 2.54
CA GLY A 113 0.03 -7.33 2.15
C GLY A 113 -0.08 -8.23 0.93
N ALA A 114 0.92 -9.06 0.72
CA ALA A 114 0.98 -10.09 -0.30
C ALA A 114 1.30 -11.45 0.33
N ILE A 115 0.89 -12.54 -0.33
CA ILE A 115 1.25 -13.90 0.09
C ILE A 115 2.76 -14.06 -0.04
N SER A 116 3.44 -14.27 1.08
CA SER A 116 4.88 -14.45 1.16
C SER A 116 5.24 -15.61 2.10
N PRO A 117 5.47 -16.82 1.58
CA PRO A 117 5.87 -17.95 2.41
C PRO A 117 7.18 -17.74 3.15
N ILE A 118 8.08 -16.91 2.60
CA ILE A 118 9.38 -16.58 3.23
C ILE A 118 9.16 -15.75 4.49
N ASP A 119 8.20 -14.83 4.46
CA ASP A 119 7.85 -13.97 5.60
C ASP A 119 6.77 -14.60 6.49
N GLY A 120 6.31 -15.81 6.16
CA GLY A 120 5.26 -16.52 6.88
C GLY A 120 3.87 -15.91 6.71
N ILE A 121 3.64 -15.16 5.61
CA ILE A 121 2.34 -14.54 5.32
C ILE A 121 1.55 -15.48 4.40
N GLY A 122 0.51 -16.08 4.95
CA GLY A 122 -0.47 -16.89 4.22
C GLY A 122 -1.70 -16.09 3.80
N PRO A 123 -2.56 -16.67 2.94
CA PRO A 123 -3.79 -16.02 2.49
C PRO A 123 -4.78 -15.73 3.61
N GLU A 124 -4.72 -16.46 4.73
CA GLU A 124 -5.57 -16.28 5.92
C GLU A 124 -5.23 -15.02 6.73
N GLN A 125 -4.06 -14.43 6.48
CA GLN A 125 -3.62 -13.19 7.12
C GLN A 125 -3.99 -11.95 6.29
N LEU A 126 -4.52 -12.16 5.08
CA LEU A 126 -4.94 -11.11 4.16
C LEU A 126 -6.47 -10.99 4.15
N HIS A 127 -6.97 -9.79 3.82
CA HIS A 127 -8.40 -9.49 3.74
C HIS A 127 -9.08 -10.09 2.49
N ILE A 128 -8.76 -11.36 2.19
CA ILE A 128 -9.32 -12.07 1.03
C ILE A 128 -10.75 -12.53 1.28
N PRO A 129 -11.09 -13.11 2.45
CA PRO A 129 -12.48 -13.47 2.75
C PRO A 129 -13.43 -12.27 2.66
N GLU A 130 -13.01 -11.12 3.20
CA GLU A 130 -13.79 -9.88 3.18
C GLU A 130 -13.96 -9.33 1.75
N LEU A 131 -12.97 -9.51 0.87
CA LEU A 131 -13.09 -9.20 -0.54
C LEU A 131 -14.20 -10.04 -1.20
N ILE A 132 -14.20 -11.35 -0.95
CA ILE A 132 -15.20 -12.28 -1.50
C ILE A 132 -16.62 -11.94 -1.02
N ASP A 133 -16.78 -11.64 0.25
CA ASP A 133 -18.07 -11.22 0.82
C ASP A 133 -18.53 -9.90 0.21
N ARG A 134 -17.61 -8.97 0.01
CA ARG A 134 -17.89 -7.68 -0.60
C ARG A 134 -18.27 -7.82 -2.07
N ILE A 135 -17.63 -8.67 -2.83
CA ILE A 135 -17.97 -8.94 -4.24
C ILE A 135 -19.45 -9.36 -4.34
N LYS A 136 -19.90 -10.22 -3.45
CA LYS A 136 -21.29 -10.70 -3.41
C LYS A 136 -22.27 -9.61 -2.95
N LYS A 137 -21.89 -8.84 -1.92
CA LYS A 137 -22.75 -7.82 -1.31
C LYS A 137 -22.95 -6.59 -2.17
N ASP A 138 -21.88 -6.09 -2.80
CA ASP A 138 -21.90 -4.87 -3.63
C ASP A 138 -22.24 -5.18 -5.10
N GLU A 139 -22.58 -6.45 -5.43
CA GLU A 139 -22.86 -6.92 -6.80
C GLU A 139 -21.75 -6.52 -7.80
N VAL A 140 -20.50 -6.77 -7.41
CA VAL A 140 -19.32 -6.36 -8.17
C VAL A 140 -19.28 -7.05 -9.53
N GLU A 141 -19.04 -6.28 -10.58
CA GLU A 141 -18.95 -6.75 -11.96
C GLU A 141 -17.50 -6.92 -12.44
N GLU A 142 -16.59 -6.10 -11.92
CA GLU A 142 -15.16 -6.17 -12.26
C GLU A 142 -14.28 -5.99 -11.03
N ILE A 143 -13.25 -6.83 -10.91
CA ILE A 143 -12.10 -6.55 -10.07
C ILE A 143 -10.85 -6.30 -10.92
N ILE A 144 -10.09 -5.30 -10.54
CA ILE A 144 -8.78 -4.99 -11.12
C ILE A 144 -7.73 -5.39 -10.08
N ILE A 145 -7.01 -6.48 -10.33
CA ILE A 145 -5.92 -6.89 -9.44
C ILE A 145 -4.74 -5.96 -9.68
N ALA A 146 -4.49 -5.07 -8.71
CA ALA A 146 -3.47 -4.03 -8.74
C ALA A 146 -2.35 -4.32 -7.72
N THR A 147 -1.98 -5.60 -7.58
CA THR A 147 -0.82 -6.03 -6.79
C THR A 147 0.48 -5.60 -7.45
N ASN A 148 1.53 -5.48 -6.65
CA ASN A 148 2.86 -5.10 -7.13
C ASN A 148 3.40 -6.09 -8.18
N ALA A 149 4.33 -5.63 -9.01
CA ALA A 149 5.02 -6.47 -10.00
C ALA A 149 6.20 -7.24 -9.38
N SER A 150 5.99 -7.79 -8.17
CA SER A 150 6.91 -8.67 -7.43
C SER A 150 6.49 -10.13 -7.59
N VAL A 151 7.34 -11.06 -7.14
CA VAL A 151 7.02 -12.49 -7.12
C VAL A 151 5.83 -12.77 -6.18
N GLU A 152 5.81 -12.09 -5.05
CA GLU A 152 4.75 -12.19 -4.04
C GLU A 152 3.43 -11.63 -4.57
N GLY A 153 3.46 -10.43 -5.21
CA GLY A 153 2.29 -9.82 -5.82
C GLY A 153 1.72 -10.64 -6.97
N GLU A 154 2.59 -11.30 -7.77
CA GLU A 154 2.16 -12.24 -8.82
C GLU A 154 1.48 -13.48 -8.25
N SER A 155 2.10 -14.08 -7.25
CA SER A 155 1.55 -15.25 -6.55
C SER A 155 0.19 -14.94 -5.92
N THR A 156 0.07 -13.76 -5.30
CA THR A 156 -1.17 -13.26 -4.70
C THR A 156 -2.26 -13.07 -5.76
N ALA A 157 -1.91 -12.50 -6.91
CA ALA A 157 -2.85 -12.30 -8.01
C ALA A 157 -3.39 -13.62 -8.57
N ILE A 158 -2.51 -14.60 -8.77
CA ILE A 158 -2.90 -15.96 -9.24
C ILE A 158 -3.78 -16.64 -8.21
N PHE A 159 -3.44 -16.54 -6.93
CA PHE A 159 -4.24 -17.09 -5.84
C PHE A 159 -5.64 -16.48 -5.82
N LEU A 160 -5.75 -15.15 -5.86
CA LEU A 160 -7.04 -14.44 -5.87
C LEU A 160 -7.90 -14.88 -7.06
N GLN A 161 -7.33 -14.90 -8.26
CA GLN A 161 -8.05 -15.33 -9.46
C GLN A 161 -8.60 -16.73 -9.30
N LYS A 162 -7.77 -17.68 -8.85
CA LYS A 162 -8.17 -19.06 -8.64
C LYS A 162 -9.25 -19.17 -7.58
N HIS A 163 -9.10 -18.49 -6.45
CA HIS A 163 -10.04 -18.53 -5.34
C HIS A 163 -11.43 -18.01 -5.73
N ILE A 164 -11.49 -16.91 -6.49
CA ILE A 164 -12.75 -16.35 -7.00
C ILE A 164 -13.45 -17.32 -7.97
N ILE A 165 -12.68 -17.97 -8.85
CA ILE A 165 -13.21 -18.96 -9.80
C ILE A 165 -13.72 -20.21 -9.06
N ASP A 166 -12.95 -20.72 -8.10
CA ASP A 166 -13.29 -21.90 -7.31
C ASP A 166 -14.56 -21.68 -6.46
N ASP A 167 -14.78 -20.46 -5.99
CA ASP A 167 -16.03 -20.02 -5.31
C ASP A 167 -17.23 -19.89 -6.26
N GLY A 168 -17.05 -20.12 -7.55
CA GLY A 168 -18.10 -20.04 -8.56
C GLY A 168 -18.57 -18.61 -8.88
N ILE A 169 -17.80 -17.61 -8.48
CA ILE A 169 -18.13 -16.18 -8.71
C ILE A 169 -17.80 -15.82 -10.17
N LYS A 170 -18.81 -15.36 -10.90
CA LYS A 170 -18.69 -14.97 -12.30
C LYS A 170 -18.58 -13.46 -12.43
N ILE A 171 -17.37 -12.95 -12.34
CA ILE A 171 -17.06 -11.52 -12.52
C ILE A 171 -15.90 -11.36 -13.50
N LYS A 172 -15.75 -10.17 -14.04
CA LYS A 172 -14.59 -9.81 -14.86
C LYS A 172 -13.38 -9.60 -13.94
N ILE A 173 -12.30 -10.32 -14.20
CA ILE A 173 -11.03 -10.16 -13.49
C ILE A 173 -10.02 -9.59 -14.46
N THR A 174 -9.48 -8.44 -14.14
CA THR A 174 -8.46 -7.74 -14.92
C THR A 174 -7.23 -7.46 -14.08
N ARG A 175 -6.16 -7.03 -14.73
CA ARG A 175 -4.91 -6.62 -14.08
C ARG A 175 -4.41 -5.32 -14.69
N LEU A 176 -3.61 -4.57 -13.91
CA LEU A 176 -2.90 -3.43 -14.45
C LEU A 176 -1.98 -3.88 -15.61
N ALA A 177 -1.97 -3.10 -16.68
CA ALA A 177 -1.11 -3.38 -17.84
C ALA A 177 0.36 -3.33 -17.41
N ARG A 178 1.12 -4.29 -17.92
CA ARG A 178 2.57 -4.37 -17.71
C ARG A 178 3.28 -4.08 -19.02
N GLY A 179 4.42 -3.44 -18.95
CA GLY A 179 5.19 -3.14 -20.15
C GLY A 179 6.38 -2.22 -19.88
N ILE A 180 6.93 -1.69 -20.94
CA ILE A 180 8.08 -0.80 -20.90
C ILE A 180 7.64 0.56 -20.36
N PRO A 181 8.29 1.08 -19.30
CA PRO A 181 7.98 2.41 -18.78
C PRO A 181 8.26 3.49 -19.85
N VAL A 182 7.45 4.54 -19.85
CA VAL A 182 7.64 5.69 -20.74
C VAL A 182 8.98 6.36 -20.44
N GLY A 183 9.76 6.62 -21.48
CA GLY A 183 11.09 7.25 -21.38
C GLY A 183 12.25 6.28 -21.12
N VAL A 184 12.00 4.98 -21.16
CA VAL A 184 13.05 3.95 -21.08
C VAL A 184 13.28 3.37 -22.47
N ASP A 185 14.53 3.39 -22.94
CA ASP A 185 14.92 2.77 -24.20
C ASP A 185 14.86 1.24 -24.09
N LEU A 186 14.49 0.56 -25.18
CA LEU A 186 14.33 -0.90 -25.23
C LEU A 186 15.56 -1.67 -24.74
N GLU A 187 16.76 -1.17 -25.00
CA GLU A 187 18.02 -1.80 -24.63
C GLU A 187 18.25 -1.86 -23.10
N TYR A 188 17.59 -0.97 -22.34
CA TYR A 188 17.69 -0.96 -20.88
C TYR A 188 16.55 -1.72 -20.18
N ALA A 189 15.57 -2.18 -20.94
CA ALA A 189 14.47 -2.95 -20.38
C ALA A 189 14.93 -4.38 -20.05
N SER A 190 14.54 -4.89 -18.88
CA SER A 190 14.82 -6.27 -18.50
C SER A 190 14.11 -7.26 -19.43
N GLN A 191 14.66 -8.46 -19.55
CA GLN A 191 14.05 -9.54 -20.34
C GLN A 191 12.59 -9.83 -19.93
N ILE A 192 12.30 -9.81 -18.63
CA ILE A 192 10.96 -9.99 -18.07
C ILE A 192 10.03 -8.85 -18.50
N THR A 193 10.50 -7.61 -18.45
CA THR A 193 9.74 -6.42 -18.89
C THR A 193 9.38 -6.52 -20.36
N LEU A 194 10.33 -6.94 -21.21
CA LEU A 194 10.11 -7.12 -22.65
C LEU A 194 9.12 -8.26 -22.94
N THR A 195 9.22 -9.37 -22.21
CA THR A 195 8.26 -10.47 -22.32
C THR A 195 6.84 -10.00 -22.00
N HIS A 196 6.64 -9.33 -20.89
CA HIS A 196 5.33 -8.79 -20.53
C HIS A 196 4.81 -7.74 -21.52
N ALA A 197 5.69 -6.92 -22.10
CA ALA A 197 5.30 -5.95 -23.12
C ALA A 197 4.84 -6.62 -24.40
N LEU A 198 5.50 -7.72 -24.81
CA LEU A 198 5.11 -8.50 -25.97
C LEU A 198 3.79 -9.25 -25.77
N ASP A 199 3.58 -9.83 -24.56
CA ASP A 199 2.34 -10.52 -24.21
C ASP A 199 1.16 -9.53 -24.12
N GLY A 200 1.39 -8.36 -23.54
CA GLY A 200 0.40 -7.30 -23.38
C GLY A 200 0.21 -6.39 -24.58
N ARG A 201 0.84 -6.68 -25.75
CA ARG A 201 0.73 -5.84 -26.95
C ARG A 201 -0.72 -5.68 -27.42
N ARG A 202 -1.06 -4.47 -27.80
CA ARG A 202 -2.40 -4.12 -28.32
C ARG A 202 -2.30 -3.70 -29.78
N ALA A 203 -3.37 -3.93 -30.54
CA ALA A 203 -3.52 -3.36 -31.86
C ALA A 203 -3.67 -1.83 -31.75
N PHE A 204 -3.10 -1.11 -32.73
CA PHE A 204 -3.26 0.32 -32.90
C PHE A 204 -4.63 0.65 -33.42
#